data_f7eea253cb435f7418578ab10f86f0b8
#
_entry.id   f7eea253cb435f7418578ab10f86f0b8
#
_cell.length_a   1.000
_cell.length_b   1.000
_cell.length_c   1.000
_cell.angle_alpha   90.00
_cell.angle_beta   90.00
_cell.angle_gamma   90.00
#
_symmetry.space_group_name_H-M   'P 1'
#
loop_
_entity.id
_entity.type
_entity.pdbx_description
1 polymer ?
#
loop_
_entity_poly.entity_id
_entity_poly.type
_entity_poly.pdbx_seq_one_letter_code
_entity_poly.pdbx_strand_id
1 'polypeptide(L)'
;MRLCLIPLKTTPRQPHGNLERLRIRLEEASRFRPDLVCLPECTLTGYLCETVDFARFAEPVNGPTTIAMAELARQFHTHLCFGFLESSPEGVYNSAVFLDRNGSVLHLHRKTSEKPPFLNGQTIESFDTGLGRLALLICGDLFQSGLEEKMGRDTKLALMPMSRSFDRLSPNPQRWESEERQVYLDAVREVGIPVAIVNALDDAPEDVAFGGALLVNRQGELLAESPHGSDEILLWEFVE
;
A
#
# COMPACT_ATOMS: atom_id res chain seq x y z
N MET A 1 2.23 1.26 -19.10
CA MET A 1 1.39 1.15 -17.88
C MET A 1 1.44 2.46 -17.13
N ARG A 2 0.26 3.02 -16.81
CA ARG A 2 0.15 4.27 -16.02
C ARG A 2 -0.17 3.90 -14.58
N LEU A 3 0.79 4.21 -13.70
CA LEU A 3 0.71 3.97 -12.26
C LEU A 3 0.30 5.25 -11.54
N CYS A 4 -0.57 5.09 -10.56
CA CYS A 4 -0.99 6.16 -9.66
C CYS A 4 -0.82 5.69 -8.21
N LEU A 5 -0.04 6.43 -7.42
CA LEU A 5 0.12 6.21 -5.99
C LEU A 5 -0.61 7.33 -5.25
N ILE A 6 -1.53 6.99 -4.37
CA ILE A 6 -2.34 7.94 -3.61
C ILE A 6 -2.01 7.83 -2.12
N PRO A 7 -1.17 8.70 -1.56
CA PRO A 7 -0.94 8.79 -0.12
C PRO A 7 -2.20 9.34 0.56
N LEU A 8 -3.20 8.47 0.75
CA LEU A 8 -4.50 8.90 1.22
C LEU A 8 -4.42 9.51 2.63
N LYS A 9 -5.00 10.70 2.78
CA LYS A 9 -5.21 11.29 4.11
C LYS A 9 -6.31 10.52 4.82
N THR A 10 -5.96 9.87 5.94
CA THR A 10 -6.82 8.93 6.65
C THR A 10 -7.10 9.41 8.07
N THR A 11 -8.36 9.47 8.48
CA THR A 11 -8.74 9.64 9.87
C THR A 11 -8.93 8.26 10.48
N PRO A 12 -8.12 7.85 11.48
CA PRO A 12 -8.23 6.54 12.10
C PRO A 12 -9.64 6.24 12.62
N ARG A 13 -10.10 4.99 12.48
CA ARG A 13 -11.42 4.51 12.92
C ARG A 13 -12.62 5.14 12.20
N GLN A 14 -12.41 5.79 11.05
CA GLN A 14 -13.50 6.43 10.27
C GLN A 14 -13.58 5.89 8.83
N PRO A 15 -13.84 4.58 8.63
CA PRO A 15 -13.77 3.97 7.30
C PRO A 15 -14.71 4.60 6.27
N HIS A 16 -15.90 5.02 6.66
CA HIS A 16 -16.84 5.68 5.74
C HIS A 16 -16.34 7.05 5.26
N GLY A 17 -15.83 7.88 6.18
CA GLY A 17 -15.26 9.19 5.81
C GLY A 17 -14.01 9.05 4.94
N ASN A 18 -13.18 8.05 5.21
CA ASN A 18 -11.99 7.76 4.41
C ASN A 18 -12.35 7.21 3.02
N LEU A 19 -13.42 6.41 2.89
CA LEU A 19 -13.94 5.95 1.60
C LEU A 19 -14.42 7.13 0.74
N GLU A 20 -15.13 8.10 1.31
CA GLU A 20 -15.55 9.29 0.57
C GLU A 20 -14.35 10.14 0.12
N ARG A 21 -13.34 10.31 0.97
CA ARG A 21 -12.07 10.94 0.57
C ARG A 21 -11.42 10.20 -0.59
N LEU A 22 -11.35 8.87 -0.51
CA LEU A 22 -10.79 8.05 -1.58
C LEU A 22 -11.53 8.25 -2.90
N ARG A 23 -12.88 8.31 -2.90
CA ARG A 23 -13.66 8.59 -4.10
C ARG A 23 -13.24 9.88 -4.78
N ILE A 24 -13.10 10.95 -4.01
CA ILE A 24 -12.65 12.27 -4.51
C ILE A 24 -11.25 12.16 -5.13
N ARG A 25 -10.32 11.47 -4.45
CA ARG A 25 -8.94 11.29 -4.95
C ARG A 25 -8.88 10.43 -6.22
N LEU A 26 -9.71 9.40 -6.31
CA LEU A 26 -9.83 8.59 -7.53
C LEU A 26 -10.45 9.38 -8.68
N GLU A 27 -11.43 10.23 -8.44
CA GLU A 27 -11.99 11.11 -9.45
C GLU A 27 -10.94 12.10 -9.98
N GLU A 28 -10.13 12.68 -9.11
CA GLU A 28 -8.98 13.52 -9.49
C GLU A 28 -7.98 12.73 -10.35
N ALA A 29 -7.57 11.54 -9.89
CA ALA A 29 -6.64 10.66 -10.60
C ALA A 29 -7.18 10.14 -11.95
N SER A 30 -8.50 10.01 -12.09
CA SER A 30 -9.15 9.45 -13.29
C SER A 30 -8.83 10.21 -14.57
N ARG A 31 -8.49 11.50 -14.47
CA ARG A 31 -8.08 12.36 -15.60
C ARG A 31 -6.82 11.81 -16.30
N PHE A 32 -5.98 11.10 -15.58
CA PHE A 32 -4.77 10.44 -16.10
C PHE A 32 -5.05 9.04 -16.63
N ARG A 33 -6.26 8.52 -16.45
CA ARG A 33 -6.66 7.15 -16.83
C ARG A 33 -5.65 6.11 -16.32
N PRO A 34 -5.40 6.02 -15.00
CA PRO A 34 -4.41 5.08 -14.48
C PRO A 34 -4.82 3.64 -14.79
N ASP A 35 -3.85 2.83 -15.22
CA ASP A 35 -4.05 1.38 -15.37
C ASP A 35 -4.07 0.69 -14.02
N LEU A 36 -3.32 1.26 -13.05
CA LEU A 36 -3.15 0.74 -11.69
C LEU A 36 -3.08 1.88 -10.68
N VAL A 37 -3.87 1.76 -9.62
CA VAL A 37 -3.81 2.63 -8.44
C VAL A 37 -3.34 1.80 -7.24
N CYS A 38 -2.34 2.29 -6.51
CA CYS A 38 -1.92 1.72 -5.23
C CYS A 38 -2.24 2.68 -4.09
N LEU A 39 -2.82 2.14 -3.03
CA LEU A 39 -3.27 2.82 -1.83
C LEU A 39 -2.45 2.35 -0.62
N PRO A 40 -2.47 3.08 0.51
CA PRO A 40 -1.69 2.74 1.69
C PRO A 40 -2.12 1.46 2.41
N GLU A 41 -1.30 1.05 3.36
CA GLU A 41 -1.58 0.04 4.39
C GLU A 41 -2.81 0.47 5.21
N CYS A 42 -3.73 -0.46 5.51
CA CYS A 42 -4.97 -0.20 6.27
C CYS A 42 -5.75 1.03 5.75
N THR A 43 -5.93 1.12 4.43
CA THR A 43 -6.40 2.29 3.68
C THR A 43 -7.60 3.02 4.29
N LEU A 44 -8.64 2.27 4.74
CA LEU A 44 -9.87 2.89 5.24
C LEU A 44 -9.93 3.03 6.75
N THR A 45 -9.17 2.25 7.49
CA THR A 45 -9.24 2.23 8.97
C THR A 45 -8.14 3.04 9.64
N GLY A 46 -7.04 3.31 8.92
CA GLY A 46 -5.75 3.62 9.50
C GLY A 46 -5.11 2.38 10.12
N TYR A 47 -3.83 2.46 10.49
CA TYR A 47 -3.13 1.36 11.12
C TYR A 47 -3.54 1.24 12.60
N LEU A 48 -4.35 0.22 12.90
CA LEU A 48 -4.91 -0.06 14.24
C LEU A 48 -4.33 -1.38 14.74
N CYS A 49 -3.80 -1.41 15.96
CA CYS A 49 -3.14 -2.57 16.56
C CYS A 49 -3.77 -3.05 17.88
N GLU A 50 -4.86 -2.43 18.32
CA GLU A 50 -5.57 -2.81 19.52
C GLU A 50 -6.61 -3.90 19.25
N THR A 51 -6.71 -4.89 20.12
CA THR A 51 -7.70 -5.99 19.95
C THR A 51 -9.15 -5.51 19.92
N VAL A 52 -9.45 -4.41 20.60
CA VAL A 52 -10.79 -3.78 20.57
C VAL A 52 -11.10 -3.22 19.18
N ASP A 53 -10.11 -2.69 18.46
CA ASP A 53 -10.24 -2.21 17.09
C ASP A 53 -10.42 -3.37 16.12
N PHE A 54 -9.73 -4.49 16.33
CA PHE A 54 -9.90 -5.70 15.52
C PHE A 54 -11.34 -6.21 15.55
N ALA A 55 -11.93 -6.29 16.74
CA ALA A 55 -13.33 -6.72 16.89
C ALA A 55 -14.33 -5.80 16.16
N ARG A 56 -13.95 -4.54 15.90
CA ARG A 56 -14.81 -3.53 15.30
C ARG A 56 -14.56 -3.33 13.81
N PHE A 57 -13.32 -3.44 13.35
CA PHE A 57 -12.91 -2.99 12.03
C PHE A 57 -12.28 -4.07 11.16
N ALA A 58 -11.91 -5.23 11.72
CA ALA A 58 -11.40 -6.31 10.89
C ALA A 58 -12.55 -7.00 10.13
N GLU A 59 -12.33 -7.22 8.84
CA GLU A 59 -13.33 -7.76 7.92
C GLU A 59 -12.78 -8.98 7.16
N PRO A 60 -13.63 -9.94 6.76
CA PRO A 60 -13.17 -11.01 5.87
C PRO A 60 -12.79 -10.42 4.49
N VAL A 61 -11.98 -11.15 3.72
CA VAL A 61 -11.52 -10.72 2.38
C VAL A 61 -12.66 -10.29 1.45
N ASN A 62 -13.82 -10.90 1.55
CA ASN A 62 -15.01 -10.57 0.80
C ASN A 62 -15.97 -9.63 1.56
N GLY A 63 -15.45 -8.91 2.55
CA GLY A 63 -16.21 -7.99 3.39
C GLY A 63 -16.52 -6.64 2.74
N PRO A 64 -17.18 -5.75 3.51
CA PRO A 64 -17.61 -4.42 3.05
C PRO A 64 -16.52 -3.59 2.39
N THR A 65 -15.30 -3.57 2.95
CA THR A 65 -14.18 -2.82 2.36
C THR A 65 -13.84 -3.33 0.97
N THR A 66 -13.63 -4.63 0.80
CA THR A 66 -13.29 -5.20 -0.53
C THR A 66 -14.42 -5.01 -1.53
N ILE A 67 -15.67 -5.12 -1.10
CA ILE A 67 -16.85 -4.87 -1.96
C ILE A 67 -16.83 -3.41 -2.45
N ALA A 68 -16.65 -2.44 -1.57
CA ALA A 68 -16.60 -1.03 -1.93
C ALA A 68 -15.42 -0.72 -2.87
N MET A 69 -14.24 -1.29 -2.61
CA MET A 69 -13.07 -1.13 -3.47
C MET A 69 -13.28 -1.76 -4.85
N ALA A 70 -13.96 -2.91 -4.93
CA ALA A 70 -14.31 -3.55 -6.19
C ALA A 70 -15.28 -2.69 -7.02
N GLU A 71 -16.22 -1.98 -6.40
CA GLU A 71 -17.08 -1.01 -7.06
C GLU A 71 -16.27 0.16 -7.63
N LEU A 72 -15.32 0.69 -6.87
CA LEU A 72 -14.40 1.75 -7.32
C LEU A 72 -13.52 1.30 -8.49
N ALA A 73 -12.97 0.07 -8.43
CA ALA A 73 -12.19 -0.50 -9.53
C ALA A 73 -12.99 -0.52 -10.84
N ARG A 74 -14.24 -0.97 -10.77
CA ARG A 74 -15.17 -0.96 -11.92
C ARG A 74 -15.52 0.45 -12.38
N GLN A 75 -15.87 1.33 -11.45
CA GLN A 75 -16.27 2.70 -11.76
C GLN A 75 -15.18 3.48 -12.49
N PHE A 76 -13.93 3.34 -12.04
CA PHE A 76 -12.79 4.07 -12.61
C PHE A 76 -12.00 3.26 -13.65
N HIS A 77 -12.41 2.02 -13.97
CA HIS A 77 -11.76 1.13 -14.93
C HIS A 77 -10.26 0.94 -14.68
N THR A 78 -9.87 0.82 -13.42
CA THR A 78 -8.48 0.69 -12.97
C THR A 78 -8.30 -0.54 -12.10
N HIS A 79 -7.08 -1.12 -12.07
CA HIS A 79 -6.70 -2.07 -11.04
C HIS A 79 -6.49 -1.33 -9.72
N LEU A 80 -6.84 -1.93 -8.60
CA LEU A 80 -6.63 -1.35 -7.27
C LEU A 80 -5.80 -2.28 -6.39
N CYS A 81 -4.77 -1.71 -5.75
CA CYS A 81 -4.07 -2.32 -4.63
C CYS A 81 -4.35 -1.51 -3.36
N PHE A 82 -4.77 -2.16 -2.27
CA PHE A 82 -5.07 -1.50 -1.00
C PHE A 82 -4.81 -2.42 0.18
N GLY A 83 -4.44 -1.82 1.33
CA GLY A 83 -4.31 -2.52 2.61
C GLY A 83 -5.59 -2.48 3.44
N PHE A 84 -5.85 -3.51 4.25
CA PHE A 84 -6.98 -3.58 5.18
C PHE A 84 -6.70 -4.53 6.36
N LEU A 85 -7.52 -4.44 7.40
CA LEU A 85 -7.50 -5.37 8.52
C LEU A 85 -8.35 -6.59 8.15
N GLU A 86 -7.70 -7.74 7.93
CA GLU A 86 -8.37 -8.99 7.57
C GLU A 86 -8.74 -9.79 8.80
N SER A 87 -10.02 -10.13 8.96
CA SER A 87 -10.45 -11.16 9.92
C SER A 87 -10.50 -12.53 9.27
N SER A 88 -9.99 -13.53 9.96
CA SER A 88 -10.06 -14.93 9.57
C SER A 88 -10.44 -15.81 10.77
N PRO A 89 -10.76 -17.10 10.56
CA PRO A 89 -11.01 -18.02 11.67
C PRO A 89 -9.83 -18.19 12.64
N GLU A 90 -8.59 -17.97 12.15
CA GLU A 90 -7.36 -18.10 12.93
C GLU A 90 -7.05 -16.84 13.73
N GLY A 91 -7.54 -15.68 13.29
CA GLY A 91 -7.27 -14.37 13.90
C GLY A 91 -7.24 -13.23 12.90
N VAL A 92 -6.55 -12.16 13.23
CA VAL A 92 -6.48 -10.95 12.42
C VAL A 92 -5.13 -10.81 11.75
N TYR A 93 -5.14 -10.48 10.46
CA TYR A 93 -3.97 -10.18 9.65
C TYR A 93 -4.00 -8.73 9.18
N ASN A 94 -2.84 -8.17 8.99
CA ASN A 94 -2.62 -6.98 8.19
C ASN A 94 -2.42 -7.45 6.74
N SER A 95 -3.33 -7.11 5.84
CA SER A 95 -3.41 -7.70 4.52
C SER A 95 -3.50 -6.65 3.42
N ALA A 96 -3.02 -6.98 2.23
CA ALA A 96 -3.21 -6.22 1.02
C ALA A 96 -3.89 -7.05 -0.06
N VAL A 97 -4.81 -6.42 -0.77
CA VAL A 97 -5.57 -7.03 -1.88
C VAL A 97 -5.21 -6.33 -3.18
N PHE A 98 -5.09 -7.11 -4.24
CA PHE A 98 -5.04 -6.62 -5.61
C PHE A 98 -6.31 -7.01 -6.35
N LEU A 99 -7.04 -5.99 -6.83
CA LEU A 99 -8.24 -6.13 -7.65
C LEU A 99 -7.93 -5.85 -9.12
N ASP A 100 -8.54 -6.64 -10.01
CA ASP A 100 -8.60 -6.26 -11.42
C ASP A 100 -9.61 -5.13 -11.64
N ARG A 101 -9.62 -4.56 -12.87
CA ARG A 101 -10.55 -3.49 -13.26
C ARG A 101 -12.02 -3.92 -13.30
N ASN A 102 -12.32 -5.21 -13.20
CA ASN A 102 -13.67 -5.75 -13.07
C ASN A 102 -14.07 -5.94 -11.61
N GLY A 103 -13.17 -5.61 -10.66
CA GLY A 103 -13.38 -5.76 -9.23
C GLY A 103 -13.19 -7.19 -8.71
N SER A 104 -12.54 -8.07 -9.48
CA SER A 104 -12.21 -9.42 -9.04
C SER A 104 -10.91 -9.41 -8.23
N VAL A 105 -10.88 -10.12 -7.11
CA VAL A 105 -9.66 -10.33 -6.33
C VAL A 105 -8.73 -11.24 -7.12
N LEU A 106 -7.58 -10.72 -7.54
CA LEU A 106 -6.54 -11.52 -8.21
C LEU A 106 -5.50 -12.04 -7.23
N HIS A 107 -5.20 -11.28 -6.17
CA HIS A 107 -4.22 -11.67 -5.17
C HIS A 107 -4.54 -11.10 -3.79
N LEU A 108 -4.20 -11.86 -2.75
CA LEU A 108 -4.23 -11.48 -1.35
C LEU A 108 -2.85 -11.76 -0.75
N HIS A 109 -2.23 -10.75 -0.18
CA HIS A 109 -0.99 -10.87 0.58
C HIS A 109 -1.26 -10.54 2.04
N ARG A 110 -0.84 -11.41 2.96
CA ARG A 110 -0.83 -11.20 4.41
C ARG A 110 0.58 -10.83 4.84
N LYS A 111 0.74 -9.70 5.50
CA LYS A 111 2.06 -9.22 5.98
C LYS A 111 2.77 -10.30 6.79
N THR A 112 4.04 -10.53 6.49
CA THR A 112 4.83 -11.60 7.07
C THR A 112 5.75 -11.13 8.19
N SER A 113 5.77 -9.81 8.44
CA SER A 113 6.66 -9.13 9.40
C SER A 113 5.92 -8.35 10.48
N GLU A 114 4.69 -8.77 10.82
CA GLU A 114 3.86 -8.03 11.79
C GLU A 114 4.14 -8.46 13.24
N LYS A 115 3.75 -7.61 14.19
CA LYS A 115 3.88 -7.87 15.61
C LYS A 115 2.54 -8.32 16.22
N PRO A 116 2.57 -9.13 17.28
CA PRO A 116 1.36 -9.44 18.03
C PRO A 116 0.61 -8.15 18.42
N PRO A 117 -0.73 -8.15 18.40
CA PRO A 117 -1.63 -9.29 18.30
C PRO A 117 -2.00 -9.76 16.88
N PHE A 118 -1.40 -9.19 15.83
CA PHE A 118 -1.56 -9.69 14.47
C PHE A 118 -0.97 -11.08 14.28
N LEU A 119 -1.59 -11.84 13.39
CA LEU A 119 -0.97 -13.04 12.82
C LEU A 119 -0.11 -12.66 11.62
N ASN A 120 0.90 -13.49 11.35
CA ASN A 120 1.79 -13.31 10.20
C ASN A 120 1.40 -14.22 9.03
N GLY A 121 1.43 -13.67 7.82
CA GLY A 121 1.41 -14.43 6.58
C GLY A 121 2.60 -15.39 6.48
N GLN A 122 2.49 -16.40 5.61
CA GLN A 122 3.50 -17.43 5.46
C GLN A 122 4.34 -17.28 4.18
N THR A 123 3.82 -16.58 3.18
CA THR A 123 4.42 -16.47 1.85
C THR A 123 4.49 -15.04 1.37
N ILE A 124 5.54 -14.75 0.59
CA ILE A 124 5.65 -13.60 -0.28
C ILE A 124 5.87 -14.17 -1.67
N GLU A 125 4.98 -13.87 -2.60
CA GLU A 125 5.03 -14.40 -3.95
C GLU A 125 4.55 -13.37 -4.97
N SER A 126 4.92 -13.57 -6.22
CA SER A 126 4.41 -12.79 -7.33
C SER A 126 3.22 -13.48 -7.98
N PHE A 127 2.41 -12.70 -8.69
CA PHE A 127 1.22 -13.17 -9.39
C PHE A 127 1.10 -12.49 -10.75
N ASP A 128 0.46 -13.21 -11.69
CA ASP A 128 0.28 -12.72 -13.05
C ASP A 128 -0.97 -11.84 -13.16
N THR A 129 -0.83 -10.75 -13.91
CA THR A 129 -1.91 -9.81 -14.20
C THR A 129 -1.89 -9.43 -15.67
N GLY A 130 -2.95 -8.77 -16.15
CA GLY A 130 -2.96 -8.14 -17.48
C GLY A 130 -1.92 -7.02 -17.66
N LEU A 131 -1.27 -6.57 -16.57
CA LEU A 131 -0.21 -5.54 -16.57
C LEU A 131 1.20 -6.15 -16.54
N GLY A 132 1.30 -7.47 -16.42
CA GLY A 132 2.52 -8.25 -16.20
C GLY A 132 2.56 -8.89 -14.83
N ARG A 133 3.70 -9.46 -14.47
CA ARG A 133 3.92 -10.13 -13.20
C ARG A 133 4.22 -9.11 -12.10
N LEU A 134 3.40 -9.07 -11.06
CA LEU A 134 3.47 -8.14 -9.94
C LEU A 134 3.67 -8.89 -8.62
N ALA A 135 4.07 -8.17 -7.56
CA ALA A 135 4.10 -8.69 -6.19
C ALA A 135 3.48 -7.66 -5.23
N LEU A 136 3.03 -8.14 -4.07
CA LEU A 136 2.62 -7.28 -2.96
C LEU A 136 3.58 -7.46 -1.79
N LEU A 137 3.96 -6.33 -1.19
CA LEU A 137 4.66 -6.23 0.09
C LEU A 137 3.86 -5.28 0.97
N ILE A 138 3.98 -5.40 2.28
CA ILE A 138 3.39 -4.44 3.21
C ILE A 138 4.49 -3.92 4.13
N CYS A 139 4.83 -2.61 4.00
CA CYS A 139 5.69 -1.89 4.93
C CYS A 139 6.99 -2.66 5.28
N GLY A 140 7.05 -3.25 6.48
CA GLY A 140 8.21 -4.00 6.99
C GLY A 140 8.61 -5.24 6.20
N ASP A 141 7.76 -5.76 5.30
CA ASP A 141 8.12 -6.91 4.47
C ASP A 141 9.31 -6.62 3.54
N LEU A 142 9.50 -5.35 3.15
CA LEU A 142 10.62 -4.93 2.30
C LEU A 142 11.99 -5.28 2.88
N PHE A 143 12.09 -5.36 4.21
CA PHE A 143 13.36 -5.59 4.92
C PHE A 143 13.62 -7.07 5.22
N GLN A 144 12.85 -7.99 4.64
CA GLN A 144 13.09 -9.42 4.76
C GLN A 144 14.14 -9.90 3.77
N SER A 145 14.89 -10.93 4.16
CA SER A 145 15.87 -11.56 3.28
C SER A 145 15.23 -12.46 2.21
N GLY A 146 15.89 -12.59 1.07
CA GLY A 146 15.52 -13.54 0.02
C GLY A 146 14.25 -13.14 -0.75
N LEU A 147 13.89 -11.87 -0.80
CA LEU A 147 12.70 -11.41 -1.50
C LEU A 147 12.79 -11.63 -3.02
N GLU A 148 13.97 -11.42 -3.62
CA GLU A 148 14.17 -11.68 -5.05
C GLU A 148 13.84 -13.12 -5.43
N GLU A 149 14.29 -14.08 -4.60
CA GLU A 149 14.02 -15.50 -4.84
C GLU A 149 12.55 -15.87 -4.65
N LYS A 150 11.89 -15.27 -3.63
CA LYS A 150 10.47 -15.50 -3.33
C LYS A 150 9.55 -14.94 -4.42
N MET A 151 9.82 -13.75 -4.91
CA MET A 151 9.01 -13.08 -5.92
C MET A 151 9.39 -13.44 -7.37
N GLY A 152 10.66 -13.83 -7.59
CA GLY A 152 11.19 -14.11 -8.93
C GLY A 152 11.66 -12.87 -9.67
N ARG A 153 12.77 -13.01 -10.44
CA ARG A 153 13.41 -11.92 -11.18
C ARG A 153 12.60 -11.34 -12.33
N ASP A 154 11.61 -12.05 -12.78
CA ASP A 154 10.67 -11.65 -13.82
C ASP A 154 9.51 -10.77 -13.29
N THR A 155 9.47 -10.50 -11.98
CA THR A 155 8.55 -9.55 -11.38
C THR A 155 8.84 -8.14 -11.89
N LYS A 156 7.85 -7.54 -12.54
CA LYS A 156 7.94 -6.20 -13.13
C LYS A 156 7.97 -5.09 -12.07
N LEU A 157 7.14 -5.25 -11.04
CA LEU A 157 6.93 -4.24 -10.00
C LEU A 157 6.39 -4.90 -8.74
N ALA A 158 6.93 -4.57 -7.59
CA ALA A 158 6.30 -4.81 -6.30
C ALA A 158 5.54 -3.54 -5.84
N LEU A 159 4.32 -3.71 -5.38
CA LEU A 159 3.50 -2.65 -4.78
C LEU A 159 3.62 -2.77 -3.27
N MET A 160 3.91 -1.66 -2.61
CA MET A 160 4.11 -1.65 -1.17
C MET A 160 3.23 -0.59 -0.47
N PRO A 161 1.99 -0.96 -0.10
CA PRO A 161 1.23 -0.24 0.90
C PRO A 161 2.01 -0.07 2.20
N MET A 162 2.06 1.16 2.74
CA MET A 162 2.81 1.49 3.94
C MET A 162 2.00 2.39 4.86
N SER A 163 2.24 2.28 6.18
CA SER A 163 1.78 3.19 7.22
C SER A 163 2.91 3.46 8.20
N ARG A 164 3.86 4.29 7.78
CA ARG A 164 5.08 4.61 8.53
C ARG A 164 4.97 5.96 9.20
N SER A 165 5.22 6.00 10.49
CA SER A 165 5.37 7.22 11.30
C SER A 165 6.80 7.36 11.84
N PHE A 166 7.16 8.56 12.27
CA PHE A 166 8.41 8.81 13.00
C PHE A 166 8.15 8.83 14.49
N ASP A 167 8.28 7.65 15.15
CA ASP A 167 8.20 7.54 16.60
C ASP A 167 6.98 8.24 17.21
N ARG A 168 5.82 8.13 16.55
CA ARG A 168 4.56 8.80 16.89
C ARG A 168 4.57 10.32 16.76
N LEU A 169 5.55 10.87 16.08
CA LEU A 169 5.69 12.31 15.85
C LEU A 169 5.18 12.72 14.46
N SER A 170 4.97 14.01 14.30
CA SER A 170 4.60 14.63 13.04
C SER A 170 5.63 14.35 11.94
N PRO A 171 5.25 14.49 10.66
CA PRO A 171 6.18 14.45 9.53
C PRO A 171 7.43 15.29 9.79
N ASN A 172 8.59 14.75 9.44
CA ASN A 172 9.89 15.41 9.59
C ASN A 172 10.65 15.33 8.25
N PRO A 173 10.54 16.33 7.37
CA PRO A 173 11.19 16.33 6.07
C PRO A 173 12.72 16.20 6.16
N GLN A 174 13.35 16.84 7.15
CA GLN A 174 14.79 16.76 7.31
C GLN A 174 15.26 15.32 7.63
N ARG A 175 14.60 14.64 8.59
CA ARG A 175 14.90 13.25 8.92
C ARG A 175 14.62 12.33 7.72
N TRP A 176 13.55 12.57 7.00
CA TRP A 176 13.23 11.82 5.80
C TRP A 176 14.35 11.90 4.77
N GLU A 177 14.78 13.12 4.42
CA GLU A 177 15.80 13.34 3.40
C GLU A 177 17.18 12.85 3.82
N SER A 178 17.57 13.05 5.09
CA SER A 178 18.91 12.73 5.56
C SER A 178 19.13 11.28 5.98
N GLU A 179 18.06 10.56 6.34
CA GLU A 179 18.18 9.24 6.96
C GLU A 179 17.25 8.19 6.34
N GLU A 180 15.93 8.40 6.47
CA GLU A 180 14.94 7.34 6.22
C GLU A 180 14.80 6.98 4.74
N ARG A 181 14.75 7.95 3.84
CA ARG A 181 14.58 7.71 2.39
C ARG A 181 15.67 6.78 1.86
N GLN A 182 16.91 7.00 2.24
CA GLN A 182 18.03 6.17 1.78
C GLN A 182 17.91 4.72 2.22
N VAL A 183 17.36 4.46 3.41
CA VAL A 183 17.11 3.09 3.90
C VAL A 183 16.17 2.33 2.96
N TYR A 184 15.11 2.98 2.46
CA TYR A 184 14.21 2.35 1.48
C TYR A 184 14.87 2.13 0.13
N LEU A 185 15.67 3.11 -0.36
CA LEU A 185 16.39 2.96 -1.63
C LEU A 185 17.38 1.80 -1.58
N ASP A 186 18.11 1.66 -0.48
CA ASP A 186 19.08 0.57 -0.28
C ASP A 186 18.36 -0.78 -0.19
N ALA A 187 17.25 -0.86 0.55
CA ALA A 187 16.45 -2.08 0.63
C ALA A 187 15.91 -2.51 -0.74
N VAL A 188 15.41 -1.59 -1.55
CA VAL A 188 14.95 -1.91 -2.92
C VAL A 188 16.10 -2.40 -3.79
N ARG A 189 17.31 -1.83 -3.65
CA ARG A 189 18.50 -2.32 -4.36
C ARG A 189 18.84 -3.75 -3.97
N GLU A 190 18.74 -4.10 -2.70
CA GLU A 190 18.97 -5.47 -2.21
C GLU A 190 17.91 -6.45 -2.74
N VAL A 191 16.66 -6.01 -2.85
CA VAL A 191 15.57 -6.81 -3.43
C VAL A 191 15.75 -7.03 -4.94
N GLY A 192 16.35 -6.07 -5.67
CA GLY A 192 16.62 -6.19 -7.10
C GLY A 192 15.38 -6.17 -8.00
N ILE A 193 14.23 -5.75 -7.47
CA ILE A 193 12.94 -5.61 -8.16
C ILE A 193 12.46 -4.16 -7.95
N PRO A 194 11.89 -3.48 -8.97
CA PRO A 194 11.33 -2.16 -8.78
C PRO A 194 10.20 -2.18 -7.74
N VAL A 195 10.13 -1.16 -6.89
CA VAL A 195 9.09 -1.05 -5.84
C VAL A 195 8.39 0.29 -5.93
N ALA A 196 7.06 0.25 -5.91
CA ALA A 196 6.19 1.41 -5.74
C ALA A 196 5.69 1.45 -4.29
N ILE A 197 6.12 2.44 -3.54
CA ILE A 197 5.84 2.63 -2.12
C ILE A 197 4.81 3.73 -1.96
N VAL A 198 3.76 3.50 -1.19
CA VAL A 198 2.77 4.53 -0.88
C VAL A 198 2.45 4.53 0.60
N ASN A 199 2.68 5.67 1.25
CA ASN A 199 2.47 5.82 2.69
C ASN A 199 1.16 6.53 3.00
N ALA A 200 0.45 6.09 4.04
CA ALA A 200 -0.70 6.81 4.56
C ALA A 200 -0.29 8.20 5.09
N LEU A 201 -1.21 9.15 5.03
CA LEU A 201 -1.11 10.41 5.78
C LEU A 201 -2.20 10.42 6.83
N ASP A 202 -1.85 10.21 8.09
CA ASP A 202 -2.85 10.17 9.15
C ASP A 202 -3.25 11.57 9.63
N ASP A 203 -4.54 11.77 9.77
CA ASP A 203 -5.16 12.97 10.37
C ASP A 203 -5.45 12.70 11.86
N ALA A 204 -4.39 12.48 12.64
CA ALA A 204 -4.47 12.13 14.05
C ALA A 204 -3.35 12.82 14.85
N PRO A 205 -3.57 13.11 16.15
CA PRO A 205 -2.54 13.73 16.98
C PRO A 205 -1.42 12.77 17.41
N GLU A 206 -1.62 11.45 17.30
CA GLU A 206 -0.70 10.42 17.73
C GLU A 206 -0.50 9.38 16.62
N ASP A 207 0.69 8.77 16.55
CA ASP A 207 1.07 7.75 15.56
C ASP A 207 0.82 8.14 14.10
N VAL A 208 1.23 9.32 13.73
CA VAL A 208 0.93 9.94 12.46
C VAL A 208 1.80 9.35 11.35
N ALA A 209 1.21 8.53 10.49
CA ALA A 209 1.84 8.17 9.23
C ALA A 209 2.03 9.44 8.38
N PHE A 210 3.23 9.57 7.78
CA PHE A 210 3.69 10.88 7.28
C PHE A 210 3.39 11.16 5.81
N GLY A 211 2.62 10.31 5.11
CA GLY A 211 2.28 10.53 3.70
C GLY A 211 3.45 10.32 2.74
N GLY A 212 3.24 10.74 1.51
CA GLY A 212 4.22 10.63 0.45
C GLY A 212 4.24 9.26 -0.25
N ALA A 213 4.84 9.24 -1.44
CA ALA A 213 5.00 8.03 -2.24
C ALA A 213 6.34 8.05 -2.97
N LEU A 214 6.90 6.86 -3.24
CA LEU A 214 8.14 6.67 -3.96
C LEU A 214 7.94 5.64 -5.08
N LEU A 215 8.58 5.88 -6.21
CA LEU A 215 8.85 4.84 -7.19
C LEU A 215 10.37 4.66 -7.31
N VAL A 216 10.84 3.45 -7.06
CA VAL A 216 12.26 3.12 -7.00
C VAL A 216 12.54 1.99 -7.99
N ASN A 217 13.60 2.12 -8.79
CA ASN A 217 14.00 1.08 -9.73
C ASN A 217 14.78 -0.05 -9.05
N ARG A 218 15.06 -1.13 -9.78
CA ARG A 218 15.78 -2.30 -9.26
C ARG A 218 17.23 -2.01 -8.82
N GLN A 219 17.80 -0.88 -9.23
CA GLN A 219 19.12 -0.41 -8.82
C GLN A 219 19.08 0.41 -7.53
N GLY A 220 17.89 0.60 -6.95
CA GLY A 220 17.68 1.46 -5.78
C GLY A 220 17.72 2.96 -6.11
N GLU A 221 17.51 3.32 -7.38
CA GLU A 221 17.46 4.72 -7.79
C GLU A 221 16.04 5.24 -7.74
N LEU A 222 15.87 6.43 -7.19
CA LEU A 222 14.60 7.11 -7.11
C LEU A 222 14.17 7.59 -8.50
N LEU A 223 13.04 7.07 -9.00
CA LEU A 223 12.46 7.49 -10.27
C LEU A 223 11.49 8.65 -10.12
N ALA A 224 10.68 8.62 -9.06
CA ALA A 224 9.72 9.66 -8.75
C ALA A 224 9.38 9.64 -7.26
N GLU A 225 9.01 10.81 -6.73
CA GLU A 225 8.61 11.00 -5.33
C GLU A 225 7.49 12.04 -5.25
N SER A 226 6.47 11.80 -4.44
CA SER A 226 5.58 12.84 -3.97
C SER A 226 6.04 13.36 -2.61
N PRO A 227 5.76 14.63 -2.26
CA PRO A 227 6.38 15.23 -1.09
C PRO A 227 6.06 14.50 0.20
N HIS A 228 7.08 14.26 1.02
CA HIS A 228 6.92 13.81 2.39
C HIS A 228 6.04 14.80 3.18
N GLY A 229 5.16 14.28 4.00
CA GLY A 229 4.20 15.09 4.77
C GLY A 229 2.97 15.51 3.98
N SER A 230 2.75 14.97 2.79
CA SER A 230 1.62 15.30 1.93
C SER A 230 0.80 14.08 1.48
N ASP A 231 -0.42 14.34 1.01
CA ASP A 231 -1.28 13.40 0.30
C ASP A 231 -1.25 13.63 -1.23
N GLU A 232 -0.21 14.27 -1.74
CA GLU A 232 -0.05 14.55 -3.16
C GLU A 232 0.06 13.25 -3.96
N ILE A 233 -0.75 13.14 -5.01
CA ILE A 233 -0.80 11.97 -5.89
C ILE A 233 0.48 11.91 -6.73
N LEU A 234 1.15 10.76 -6.72
CA LEU A 234 2.26 10.49 -7.62
C LEU A 234 1.76 9.73 -8.85
N LEU A 235 2.07 10.27 -10.01
CA LEU A 235 1.71 9.69 -11.31
C LEU A 235 2.97 9.33 -12.07
N TRP A 236 2.98 8.12 -12.64
CA TRP A 236 4.12 7.63 -13.43
C TRP A 236 3.64 6.84 -14.64
N GLU A 237 4.27 7.06 -15.77
CA GLU A 237 4.03 6.28 -17.00
C GLU A 237 5.29 5.47 -17.35
N PHE A 238 5.14 4.14 -17.30
CA PHE A 238 6.17 3.25 -17.84
C PHE A 238 6.08 3.27 -19.36
N VAL A 239 7.09 3.85 -20.00
CA VAL A 239 7.27 3.79 -21.45
C VAL A 239 7.90 2.45 -21.80
N GLU A 240 7.37 1.73 -22.78
CA GLU A 240 7.92 0.48 -23.31
C GLU A 240 9.17 0.71 -24.15
#